data_6687c01dea76161f119f0a946233c995
#
_entry.id   6687c01dea76161f119f0a946233c995
#
_cell.length_a   1.000
_cell.length_b   1.000
_cell.length_c   1.000
_cell.angle_alpha   90.00
_cell.angle_beta   90.00
_cell.angle_gamma   90.00
#
_symmetry.space_group_name_H-M   'P 1'
#
loop_
_entity.id
_entity.type
_entity.pdbx_description
1 polymer ?
#
loop_
_entity_poly.entity_id
_entity_poly.type
_entity_poly.pdbx_seq_one_letter_code
_entity_poly.pdbx_strand_id
1 'polypeptide(L)'
;RETFHRFNRIALLGVIILSVAIPFIRIMTDEPVAIQRPLQNLEYLLQMAQMQTEIQVQTSQSFWLPLLFVVYLVGCVFFFARFLYSTIRICRMIGMGEKQVLPDGSKLVVTDDTVCPFSWMGYIVISQKDMEESGEEILTHEMAHIRARHSVDMLICSFCVILQWFNPAVWLLKQELENIHEYEADESVINHGVDAKQYQLLLIKKAVGSQRFTSMANSFNHSKLKKRITMMLKRKSNPWARLKYLYVLPLTAVAVVAFARPEISRELGKISSAKISEIVPVK
;
A
#
# COMPACT_ATOMS: atom_id res chain seq x y z
N ARG A 1 11.83 -14.02 6.65
CA ARG A 1 12.12 -12.70 6.05
C ARG A 1 13.59 -12.65 5.69
N GLU A 2 13.90 -12.08 4.51
CA GLU A 2 15.26 -11.94 4.00
C GLU A 2 15.83 -10.57 4.35
N THR A 3 17.17 -10.46 4.39
CA THR A 3 17.87 -9.22 4.72
C THR A 3 18.08 -8.28 3.52
N PHE A 4 17.40 -8.52 2.40
CA PHE A 4 17.48 -7.67 1.19
C PHE A 4 16.49 -6.51 1.28
N HIS A 5 16.69 -5.58 2.20
CA HIS A 5 15.71 -4.53 2.51
C HIS A 5 15.37 -3.69 1.27
N ARG A 6 16.38 -3.20 0.51
CA ARG A 6 16.18 -2.41 -0.72
C ARG A 6 15.40 -3.16 -1.80
N PHE A 7 15.74 -4.44 -2.01
CA PHE A 7 15.04 -5.25 -3.01
C PHE A 7 13.58 -5.51 -2.60
N ASN A 8 13.35 -5.89 -1.35
CA ASN A 8 12.02 -6.13 -0.82
C ASN A 8 11.14 -4.87 -0.88
N ARG A 9 11.73 -3.69 -0.60
CA ARG A 9 11.09 -2.39 -0.72
C ARG A 9 10.61 -2.12 -2.15
N ILE A 10 11.50 -2.26 -3.14
CA ILE A 10 11.18 -2.05 -4.55
C ILE A 10 10.10 -3.05 -5.01
N ALA A 11 10.22 -4.32 -4.61
CA ALA A 11 9.23 -5.34 -4.95
C ALA A 11 7.85 -5.01 -4.39
N LEU A 12 7.75 -4.59 -3.11
CA LEU A 12 6.48 -4.20 -2.50
C LEU A 12 5.87 -2.96 -3.16
N LEU A 13 6.66 -1.93 -3.42
CA LEU A 13 6.20 -0.74 -4.14
C LEU A 13 5.70 -1.10 -5.53
N GLY A 14 6.43 -1.97 -6.24
CA GLY A 14 6.00 -2.48 -7.54
C GLY A 14 4.64 -3.19 -7.48
N VAL A 15 4.43 -4.06 -6.50
CA VAL A 15 3.14 -4.75 -6.30
C VAL A 15 2.01 -3.76 -6.00
N ILE A 16 2.25 -2.77 -5.14
CA ILE A 16 1.27 -1.74 -4.79
C ILE A 16 0.88 -0.92 -6.03
N ILE A 17 1.86 -0.46 -6.82
CA ILE A 17 1.61 0.32 -8.04
C ILE A 17 0.89 -0.52 -9.09
N LEU A 18 1.33 -1.77 -9.31
CA LEU A 18 0.69 -2.69 -10.24
C LEU A 18 -0.75 -2.98 -9.86
N SER A 19 -1.07 -3.11 -8.57
CA SER A 19 -2.45 -3.34 -8.12
C SER A 19 -3.42 -2.23 -8.53
N VAL A 20 -2.92 -0.99 -8.66
CA VAL A 20 -3.70 0.14 -9.17
C VAL A 20 -3.70 0.18 -10.70
N ALA A 21 -2.59 -0.19 -11.35
CA ALA A 21 -2.42 -0.10 -12.81
C ALA A 21 -3.16 -1.21 -13.58
N ILE A 22 -3.22 -2.43 -13.04
CA ILE A 22 -3.82 -3.60 -13.71
C ILE A 22 -5.24 -3.36 -14.24
N PRO A 23 -6.17 -2.73 -13.52
CA PRO A 23 -7.53 -2.48 -14.02
C PRO A 23 -7.59 -1.59 -15.27
N PHE A 24 -6.54 -0.81 -15.55
CA PHE A 24 -6.46 0.06 -16.74
C PHE A 24 -5.86 -0.63 -17.96
N ILE A 25 -5.29 -1.83 -17.80
CA ILE A 25 -4.71 -2.60 -18.89
C ILE A 25 -5.84 -3.34 -19.63
N ARG A 26 -6.21 -2.81 -20.80
CA ARG A 26 -7.11 -3.51 -21.73
C ARG A 26 -6.27 -4.31 -22.71
N ILE A 27 -6.33 -5.63 -22.64
CA ILE A 27 -5.76 -6.48 -23.68
C ILE A 27 -6.80 -6.55 -24.81
N MET A 28 -6.60 -5.75 -25.85
CA MET A 28 -7.35 -5.90 -27.09
C MET A 28 -6.86 -7.21 -27.76
N THR A 29 -7.65 -8.26 -27.62
CA THR A 29 -7.49 -9.44 -28.44
C THR A 29 -8.25 -9.16 -29.73
N ASP A 30 -7.53 -8.95 -30.84
CA ASP A 30 -8.11 -8.93 -32.16
C ASP A 30 -8.62 -10.34 -32.44
N GLU A 31 -9.82 -10.68 -31.96
CA GLU A 31 -10.56 -11.80 -32.53
C GLU A 31 -11.04 -11.36 -33.90
N PRO A 32 -10.77 -12.16 -34.95
CA PRO A 32 -11.44 -11.93 -36.20
C PRO A 32 -12.93 -12.01 -35.89
N VAL A 33 -13.60 -10.87 -35.94
CA VAL A 33 -15.06 -10.84 -35.96
C VAL A 33 -15.43 -11.72 -37.14
N ALA A 34 -15.87 -12.94 -36.86
CA ALA A 34 -16.51 -13.78 -37.86
C ALA A 34 -17.69 -12.93 -38.31
N ILE A 35 -17.49 -12.26 -39.44
CA ILE A 35 -18.56 -11.57 -40.16
C ILE A 35 -19.45 -12.72 -40.64
N GLN A 36 -20.31 -13.18 -39.74
CA GLN A 36 -21.46 -13.95 -40.12
C GLN A 36 -22.23 -13.02 -41.05
N ARG A 37 -22.18 -13.37 -42.32
CA ARG A 37 -22.89 -12.66 -43.38
C ARG A 37 -24.38 -12.67 -43.04
N PRO A 38 -24.99 -11.58 -42.52
CA PRO A 38 -26.40 -11.54 -42.18
C PRO A 38 -27.22 -11.03 -43.37
N LEU A 39 -26.81 -11.35 -44.60
CA LEU A 39 -27.40 -10.75 -45.79
C LEU A 39 -28.31 -11.71 -46.56
N GLN A 40 -28.77 -12.81 -45.99
CA GLN A 40 -29.63 -13.71 -46.77
C GLN A 40 -31.09 -13.82 -46.34
N ASN A 41 -31.55 -13.12 -45.31
CA ASN A 41 -32.98 -13.12 -45.01
C ASN A 41 -33.49 -11.75 -44.59
N LEU A 42 -34.09 -11.02 -45.52
CA LEU A 42 -34.84 -9.79 -45.21
C LEU A 42 -35.93 -10.03 -44.16
N GLU A 43 -36.53 -11.22 -44.14
CA GLU A 43 -37.46 -11.67 -43.10
C GLU A 43 -36.83 -11.72 -41.72
N TYR A 44 -35.60 -12.17 -41.59
CA TYR A 44 -34.88 -12.19 -40.31
C TYR A 44 -34.58 -10.75 -39.78
N LEU A 45 -34.26 -9.83 -40.69
CA LEU A 45 -34.06 -8.41 -40.35
C LEU A 45 -35.38 -7.73 -39.95
N LEU A 46 -36.51 -8.08 -40.61
CA LEU A 46 -37.84 -7.58 -40.24
C LEU A 46 -38.30 -8.16 -38.89
N GLN A 47 -38.02 -9.44 -38.63
CA GLN A 47 -38.29 -10.07 -37.33
C GLN A 47 -37.44 -9.49 -36.21
N MET A 48 -36.15 -9.18 -36.46
CA MET A 48 -35.28 -8.48 -35.51
C MET A 48 -35.76 -7.06 -35.27
N ALA A 49 -36.21 -6.34 -36.28
CA ALA A 49 -36.74 -4.97 -36.13
C ALA A 49 -38.07 -4.97 -35.33
N GLN A 50 -38.93 -5.98 -35.51
CA GLN A 50 -40.13 -6.16 -34.69
C GLN A 50 -39.79 -6.53 -33.23
N MET A 51 -38.84 -7.43 -33.00
CA MET A 51 -38.36 -7.76 -31.65
C MET A 51 -37.68 -6.56 -30.94
N GLN A 52 -36.99 -5.69 -31.67
CA GLN A 52 -36.43 -4.48 -31.09
C GLN A 52 -37.49 -3.47 -30.62
N THR A 53 -38.68 -3.52 -31.15
CA THR A 53 -39.78 -2.63 -30.76
C THR A 53 -40.51 -3.13 -29.50
N GLU A 54 -40.43 -4.44 -29.19
CA GLU A 54 -41.01 -5.00 -27.96
C GLU A 54 -40.02 -5.17 -26.79
N ILE A 55 -38.72 -5.08 -27.04
CA ILE A 55 -37.75 -4.95 -25.96
C ILE A 55 -37.66 -3.48 -25.57
N GLN A 56 -38.69 -2.90 -25.05
CA GLN A 56 -38.52 -2.01 -23.93
C GLN A 56 -37.88 -2.88 -22.82
N VAL A 57 -36.57 -2.98 -22.88
CA VAL A 57 -35.78 -3.42 -21.75
C VAL A 57 -36.20 -2.49 -20.65
N GLN A 58 -37.11 -2.97 -19.82
CA GLN A 58 -37.30 -2.48 -18.47
C GLN A 58 -35.92 -2.69 -17.82
N THR A 59 -34.99 -1.75 -18.09
CA THR A 59 -33.78 -1.61 -17.32
C THR A 59 -34.28 -1.29 -15.94
N SER A 60 -34.51 -2.33 -15.15
CA SER A 60 -34.51 -2.23 -13.72
C SER A 60 -33.19 -1.54 -13.42
N GLN A 61 -33.23 -0.22 -13.28
CA GLN A 61 -32.06 0.55 -12.93
C GLN A 61 -31.62 -0.03 -11.58
N SER A 62 -30.58 -0.86 -11.63
CA SER A 62 -30.02 -1.50 -10.46
C SER A 62 -29.53 -0.37 -9.55
N PHE A 63 -30.36 0.00 -8.60
CA PHE A 63 -30.08 1.05 -7.62
C PHE A 63 -28.77 0.80 -6.86
N TRP A 64 -28.35 -0.46 -6.80
CA TRP A 64 -27.16 -0.88 -6.07
C TRP A 64 -25.84 -0.38 -6.70
N LEU A 65 -25.75 -0.28 -8.01
CA LEU A 65 -24.51 0.18 -8.69
C LEU A 65 -24.19 1.65 -8.35
N PRO A 66 -25.13 2.61 -8.51
CA PRO A 66 -24.87 3.99 -8.12
C PRO A 66 -24.65 4.14 -6.60
N LEU A 67 -25.34 3.34 -5.78
CA LEU A 67 -25.14 3.34 -4.33
C LEU A 67 -23.70 2.88 -3.97
N LEU A 68 -23.23 1.78 -4.53
CA LEU A 68 -21.86 1.29 -4.32
C LEU A 68 -20.81 2.32 -4.77
N PHE A 69 -21.06 2.99 -5.88
CA PHE A 69 -20.15 4.04 -6.37
C PHE A 69 -20.12 5.24 -5.42
N VAL A 70 -21.26 5.66 -4.88
CA VAL A 70 -21.32 6.74 -3.86
C VAL A 70 -20.56 6.32 -2.59
N VAL A 71 -20.79 5.11 -2.09
CA VAL A 71 -20.08 4.59 -0.92
C VAL A 71 -18.56 4.58 -1.17
N TYR A 72 -18.12 4.14 -2.35
CA TYR A 72 -16.72 4.16 -2.74
C TYR A 72 -16.15 5.58 -2.71
N LEU A 73 -16.83 6.55 -3.32
CA LEU A 73 -16.39 7.96 -3.35
C LEU A 73 -16.31 8.56 -1.95
N VAL A 74 -17.32 8.31 -1.11
CA VAL A 74 -17.32 8.77 0.30
C VAL A 74 -16.11 8.22 1.04
N GLY A 75 -15.78 6.94 0.86
CA GLY A 75 -14.59 6.34 1.43
C GLY A 75 -13.30 7.01 0.93
N CYS A 76 -13.16 7.24 -0.37
CA CYS A 76 -12.01 7.95 -0.94
C CYS A 76 -11.86 9.36 -0.35
N VAL A 77 -12.95 10.14 -0.28
CA VAL A 77 -12.94 11.49 0.30
C VAL A 77 -12.56 11.46 1.78
N PHE A 78 -13.08 10.52 2.55
CA PHE A 78 -12.76 10.35 3.97
C PHE A 78 -11.26 10.08 4.18
N PHE A 79 -10.68 9.10 3.47
CA PHE A 79 -9.27 8.77 3.61
C PHE A 79 -8.36 9.86 3.07
N PHE A 80 -8.78 10.57 2.01
CA PHE A 80 -8.05 11.73 1.49
C PHE A 80 -8.05 12.89 2.50
N ALA A 81 -9.19 13.22 3.09
CA ALA A 81 -9.28 14.24 4.13
C ALA A 81 -8.42 13.90 5.36
N ARG A 82 -8.43 12.63 5.79
CA ARG A 82 -7.57 12.12 6.86
C ARG A 82 -6.07 12.26 6.52
N PHE A 83 -5.71 11.96 5.28
CA PHE A 83 -4.33 12.11 4.78
C PHE A 83 -3.91 13.59 4.80
N LEU A 84 -4.74 14.49 4.27
CA LEU A 84 -4.48 15.93 4.28
C LEU A 84 -4.34 16.47 5.70
N TYR A 85 -5.24 16.10 6.60
CA TYR A 85 -5.18 16.50 8.01
C TYR A 85 -3.85 16.08 8.67
N SER A 86 -3.44 14.83 8.45
CA SER A 86 -2.16 14.32 8.96
C SER A 86 -0.97 15.08 8.40
N THR A 87 -0.95 15.35 7.09
CA THR A 87 0.12 16.10 6.41
C THR A 87 0.18 17.55 6.89
N ILE A 88 -0.96 18.22 7.01
CA ILE A 88 -1.03 19.60 7.53
C ILE A 88 -0.51 19.65 8.97
N ARG A 89 -0.85 18.68 9.81
CA ARG A 89 -0.35 18.61 11.19
C ARG A 89 1.16 18.48 11.23
N ILE A 90 1.76 17.63 10.40
CA ILE A 90 3.23 17.48 10.28
C ILE A 90 3.85 18.80 9.79
N CYS A 91 3.30 19.42 8.76
CA CYS A 91 3.80 20.70 8.23
C CYS A 91 3.73 21.82 9.25
N ARG A 92 2.67 21.88 10.06
CA ARG A 92 2.55 22.86 11.15
C ARG A 92 3.62 22.62 12.22
N MET A 93 3.83 21.38 12.65
CA MET A 93 4.86 21.03 13.63
C MET A 93 6.25 21.43 13.15
N ILE A 94 6.59 21.15 11.88
CA ILE A 94 7.85 21.56 11.26
C ILE A 94 7.94 23.11 11.15
N GLY A 95 6.80 23.79 10.97
CA GLY A 95 6.74 25.25 10.85
C GLY A 95 7.02 26.00 12.15
N MET A 96 6.67 25.41 13.30
CA MET A 96 6.72 26.05 14.61
C MET A 96 8.08 25.91 15.32
N GLY A 97 8.90 24.90 14.97
CA GLY A 97 10.19 24.66 15.63
C GLY A 97 11.36 25.47 15.03
N GLU A 98 12.41 25.63 15.80
CA GLU A 98 13.67 26.21 15.34
C GLU A 98 14.36 25.28 14.35
N LYS A 99 14.83 25.85 13.23
CA LYS A 99 15.41 25.07 12.12
C LYS A 99 16.92 25.27 12.07
N GLN A 100 17.66 24.18 12.24
CA GLN A 100 19.10 24.13 12.04
C GLN A 100 19.41 23.34 10.77
N VAL A 101 20.29 23.84 9.91
CA VAL A 101 20.72 23.14 8.70
C VAL A 101 21.88 22.21 9.07
N LEU A 102 21.73 20.92 8.78
CA LEU A 102 22.78 19.93 8.97
C LEU A 102 23.77 19.92 7.77
N PRO A 103 24.97 19.37 7.95
CA PRO A 103 26.00 19.37 6.90
C PRO A 103 25.57 18.66 5.60
N ASP A 104 24.63 17.72 5.66
CA ASP A 104 24.08 16.99 4.51
C ASP A 104 22.93 17.71 3.81
N GLY A 105 22.60 18.94 4.24
CA GLY A 105 21.52 19.76 3.70
C GLY A 105 20.12 19.46 4.25
N SER A 106 19.98 18.46 5.11
CA SER A 106 18.72 18.21 5.85
C SER A 106 18.52 19.29 6.94
N LYS A 107 17.28 19.44 7.40
CA LYS A 107 16.91 20.46 8.38
C LYS A 107 16.46 19.78 9.66
N LEU A 108 17.17 20.06 10.74
CA LEU A 108 16.81 19.64 12.08
C LEU A 108 15.86 20.64 12.71
N VAL A 109 14.78 20.12 13.30
CA VAL A 109 13.79 20.89 14.06
C VAL A 109 13.78 20.34 15.49
N VAL A 110 14.24 21.12 16.42
CA VAL A 110 14.22 20.77 17.85
C VAL A 110 12.95 21.38 18.47
N THR A 111 12.24 20.60 19.27
CA THR A 111 11.00 21.03 19.93
C THR A 111 11.03 20.67 21.41
N ASP A 112 10.44 21.52 22.25
CA ASP A 112 10.28 21.25 23.69
C ASP A 112 9.15 20.22 23.96
N ASP A 113 8.27 20.00 22.99
CA ASP A 113 7.20 19.01 23.09
C ASP A 113 7.77 17.58 23.16
N THR A 114 7.14 16.73 23.97
CA THR A 114 7.46 15.30 24.04
C THR A 114 6.91 14.56 22.81
N VAL A 115 7.58 14.74 21.67
CA VAL A 115 7.24 14.06 20.40
C VAL A 115 8.19 12.91 20.17
N CYS A 116 7.68 11.79 19.62
CA CYS A 116 8.57 10.77 19.09
C CYS A 116 9.35 11.36 17.91
N PRO A 117 10.67 11.15 17.84
CA PRO A 117 11.46 11.56 16.67
C PRO A 117 10.87 11.02 15.38
N PHE A 118 10.90 11.82 14.34
CA PHE A 118 10.49 11.38 12.98
C PHE A 118 11.16 12.25 11.92
N SER A 119 11.24 11.71 10.71
CA SER A 119 11.72 12.42 9.53
C SER A 119 10.62 12.54 8.47
N TRP A 120 10.57 13.71 7.83
CA TRP A 120 9.62 13.98 6.75
C TRP A 120 10.27 14.81 5.65
N MET A 121 10.36 14.27 4.44
CA MET A 121 10.95 14.86 3.24
C MET A 121 12.42 15.27 3.38
N GLY A 122 12.80 16.22 4.10
CA GLY A 122 14.16 16.67 4.36
C GLY A 122 14.28 17.29 5.74
N TYR A 123 13.26 17.09 6.58
CA TYR A 123 13.21 17.59 7.93
C TYR A 123 13.28 16.44 8.91
N ILE A 124 14.04 16.62 9.99
CA ILE A 124 14.08 15.74 11.15
C ILE A 124 13.49 16.53 12.32
N VAL A 125 12.49 15.96 12.98
CA VAL A 125 11.89 16.55 14.18
C VAL A 125 12.27 15.68 15.36
N ILE A 126 12.87 16.31 16.40
CA ILE A 126 13.32 15.64 17.61
C ILE A 126 12.99 16.50 18.84
N SER A 127 12.69 15.85 19.96
CA SER A 127 12.53 16.57 21.22
C SER A 127 13.88 16.97 21.80
N GLN A 128 13.94 18.10 22.55
CA GLN A 128 15.15 18.53 23.24
C GLN A 128 15.71 17.42 24.15
N LYS A 129 14.86 16.72 24.87
CA LYS A 129 15.22 15.60 25.72
C LYS A 129 15.89 14.45 24.96
N ASP A 130 15.31 14.06 23.83
CA ASP A 130 15.85 12.98 22.99
C ASP A 130 17.19 13.36 22.37
N MET A 131 17.36 14.65 22.04
CA MET A 131 18.61 15.18 21.52
C MET A 131 19.73 15.09 22.55
N GLU A 132 19.45 15.41 23.83
CA GLU A 132 20.42 15.33 24.92
C GLU A 132 20.75 13.89 25.34
N GLU A 133 19.77 12.99 25.34
CA GLU A 133 19.95 11.60 25.81
C GLU A 133 20.62 10.69 24.77
N SER A 134 20.29 10.83 23.49
CA SER A 134 20.69 9.88 22.43
C SER A 134 20.59 10.51 21.03
N GLY A 135 21.01 11.76 20.89
CA GLY A 135 20.85 12.54 19.66
C GLY A 135 21.56 11.93 18.48
N GLU A 136 22.78 11.39 18.65
CA GLU A 136 23.59 10.86 17.54
C GLU A 136 22.94 9.62 16.89
N GLU A 137 22.52 8.65 17.70
CA GLU A 137 21.89 7.43 17.20
C GLU A 137 20.55 7.72 16.52
N ILE A 138 19.75 8.62 17.12
CA ILE A 138 18.47 9.02 16.58
C ILE A 138 18.64 9.78 15.28
N LEU A 139 19.54 10.76 15.23
CA LEU A 139 19.82 11.53 14.01
C LEU A 139 20.31 10.60 12.90
N THR A 140 21.21 9.65 13.18
CA THR A 140 21.69 8.69 12.20
C THR A 140 20.55 7.85 11.63
N HIS A 141 19.60 7.42 12.48
CA HIS A 141 18.40 6.69 12.07
C HIS A 141 17.48 7.54 11.17
N GLU A 142 17.15 8.75 11.60
CA GLU A 142 16.27 9.65 10.85
C GLU A 142 16.90 10.13 9.53
N MET A 143 18.20 10.35 9.51
CA MET A 143 18.96 10.65 8.29
C MET A 143 18.92 9.49 7.30
N ALA A 144 18.92 8.23 7.76
CA ALA A 144 18.75 7.07 6.89
C ALA A 144 17.39 7.09 6.19
N HIS A 145 16.30 7.45 6.88
CA HIS A 145 14.99 7.62 6.25
C HIS A 145 14.98 8.71 5.17
N ILE A 146 15.66 9.84 5.41
CA ILE A 146 15.76 10.93 4.43
C ILE A 146 16.57 10.49 3.20
N ARG A 147 17.76 9.91 3.41
CA ARG A 147 18.65 9.45 2.33
C ARG A 147 17.99 8.39 1.46
N ALA A 148 17.22 7.50 2.07
CA ALA A 148 16.47 6.46 1.36
C ALA A 148 15.15 6.98 0.77
N ARG A 149 14.73 8.23 1.05
CA ARG A 149 13.47 8.85 0.58
C ARG A 149 12.22 8.07 1.01
N HIS A 150 12.21 7.51 2.21
CA HIS A 150 11.09 6.71 2.72
C HIS A 150 9.77 7.49 2.75
N SER A 151 9.83 8.82 2.95
CA SER A 151 8.63 9.69 2.89
C SER A 151 7.94 9.64 1.54
N VAL A 152 8.70 9.54 0.43
CA VAL A 152 8.11 9.43 -0.92
C VAL A 152 7.36 8.12 -1.09
N ASP A 153 7.93 7.01 -0.63
CA ASP A 153 7.28 5.70 -0.67
C ASP A 153 5.97 5.72 0.12
N MET A 154 5.98 6.35 1.30
CA MET A 154 4.79 6.48 2.13
C MET A 154 3.71 7.35 1.50
N LEU A 155 4.08 8.37 0.72
CA LEU A 155 3.13 9.16 -0.07
C LEU A 155 2.50 8.31 -1.17
N ILE A 156 3.29 7.59 -1.96
CA ILE A 156 2.80 6.69 -3.02
C ILE A 156 1.86 5.64 -2.41
N CYS A 157 2.29 5.01 -1.34
CA CYS A 157 1.50 3.99 -0.67
C CYS A 157 0.19 4.56 -0.11
N SER A 158 0.21 5.76 0.47
CA SER A 158 -0.98 6.43 1.00
C SER A 158 -1.97 6.77 -0.10
N PHE A 159 -1.49 7.20 -1.28
CA PHE A 159 -2.33 7.42 -2.44
C PHE A 159 -3.02 6.12 -2.91
N CYS A 160 -2.27 5.00 -2.98
CA CYS A 160 -2.85 3.70 -3.31
C CYS A 160 -3.88 3.23 -2.27
N VAL A 161 -3.63 3.50 -0.98
CA VAL A 161 -4.59 3.19 0.09
C VAL A 161 -5.88 4.02 -0.06
N ILE A 162 -5.79 5.29 -0.45
CA ILE A 162 -6.98 6.14 -0.68
C ILE A 162 -7.84 5.55 -1.81
N LEU A 163 -7.22 5.09 -2.90
CA LEU A 163 -7.95 4.48 -4.03
C LEU A 163 -8.51 3.09 -3.71
N GLN A 164 -7.79 2.31 -2.90
CA GLN A 164 -8.14 0.94 -2.56
C GLN A 164 -8.45 0.77 -1.07
N TRP A 165 -9.07 1.75 -0.44
CA TRP A 165 -9.32 1.78 1.00
C TRP A 165 -10.08 0.56 1.52
N PHE A 166 -10.92 -0.04 0.70
CA PHE A 166 -11.70 -1.25 0.96
C PHE A 166 -10.89 -2.55 0.86
N ASN A 167 -9.67 -2.51 0.29
CA ASN A 167 -8.83 -3.68 0.08
C ASN A 167 -7.89 -3.89 1.27
N PRO A 168 -8.08 -4.92 2.11
CA PRO A 168 -7.22 -5.17 3.28
C PRO A 168 -5.77 -5.49 2.89
N ALA A 169 -5.52 -6.04 1.69
CA ALA A 169 -4.18 -6.38 1.24
C ALA A 169 -3.27 -5.14 1.11
N VAL A 170 -3.81 -4.00 0.66
CA VAL A 170 -3.03 -2.76 0.54
C VAL A 170 -2.59 -2.24 1.91
N TRP A 171 -3.43 -2.40 2.94
CA TRP A 171 -3.08 -2.04 4.31
C TRP A 171 -1.97 -2.93 4.89
N LEU A 172 -2.02 -4.23 4.60
CA LEU A 172 -0.97 -5.17 5.00
C LEU A 172 0.35 -4.89 4.28
N LEU A 173 0.30 -4.58 2.98
CA LEU A 173 1.47 -4.19 2.20
C LEU A 173 2.09 -2.88 2.73
N LYS A 174 1.26 -1.88 3.07
CA LYS A 174 1.71 -0.64 3.71
C LYS A 174 2.44 -0.92 5.02
N GLN A 175 1.86 -1.76 5.87
CA GLN A 175 2.48 -2.12 7.16
C GLN A 175 3.81 -2.87 6.97
N GLU A 176 3.90 -3.74 5.96
CA GLU A 176 5.14 -4.44 5.67
C GLU A 176 6.20 -3.51 5.09
N LEU A 177 5.80 -2.53 4.26
CA LEU A 177 6.69 -1.49 3.75
C LEU A 177 7.27 -0.64 4.89
N GLU A 178 6.44 -0.20 5.85
CA GLU A 178 6.90 0.49 7.06
C GLU A 178 7.94 -0.34 7.83
N ASN A 179 7.70 -1.64 8.01
CA ASN A 179 8.65 -2.52 8.67
C ASN A 179 10.00 -2.59 7.93
N ILE A 180 9.99 -2.62 6.59
CA ILE A 180 11.22 -2.65 5.78
C ILE A 180 11.98 -1.34 5.90
N HIS A 181 11.30 -0.19 5.92
CA HIS A 181 11.90 1.12 6.15
C HIS A 181 12.64 1.16 7.48
N GLU A 182 12.03 0.61 8.55
CA GLU A 182 12.68 0.52 9.85
C GLU A 182 13.93 -0.37 9.82
N TYR A 183 13.87 -1.53 9.13
CA TYR A 183 15.04 -2.41 9.03
C TYR A 183 16.18 -1.78 8.22
N GLU A 184 15.87 -1.02 7.17
CA GLU A 184 16.87 -0.31 6.36
C GLU A 184 17.52 0.81 7.18
N ALA A 185 16.75 1.55 7.97
CA ALA A 185 17.27 2.58 8.86
C ALA A 185 18.12 1.99 9.99
N ASP A 186 17.66 0.90 10.63
CA ASP A 186 18.41 0.19 11.67
C ASP A 186 19.75 -0.35 11.15
N GLU A 187 19.75 -0.97 9.95
CA GLU A 187 20.98 -1.43 9.29
C GLU A 187 21.96 -0.27 9.03
N SER A 188 21.43 0.91 8.68
CA SER A 188 22.24 2.12 8.49
C SER A 188 22.93 2.55 9.78
N VAL A 189 22.24 2.56 10.90
CA VAL A 189 22.81 2.93 12.22
C VAL A 189 23.96 1.99 12.58
N ILE A 190 23.75 0.69 12.46
CA ILE A 190 24.78 -0.32 12.76
C ILE A 190 25.98 -0.18 11.83
N ASN A 191 25.76 0.07 10.54
CA ASN A 191 26.82 0.23 9.55
C ASN A 191 27.65 1.53 9.77
N HIS A 192 27.11 2.53 10.49
CA HIS A 192 27.85 3.73 10.89
C HIS A 192 28.68 3.51 12.16
N GLY A 193 28.76 2.29 12.70
CA GLY A 193 29.63 1.93 13.81
C GLY A 193 29.00 2.03 15.19
N VAL A 194 27.71 2.30 15.28
CA VAL A 194 26.98 2.30 16.57
C VAL A 194 26.90 0.86 17.09
N ASP A 195 27.20 0.67 18.39
CA ASP A 195 27.08 -0.67 19.01
C ASP A 195 25.64 -1.16 18.95
N ALA A 196 25.42 -2.31 18.28
CA ALA A 196 24.12 -2.90 18.09
C ALA A 196 23.39 -3.19 19.42
N LYS A 197 24.11 -3.56 20.48
CA LYS A 197 23.50 -3.81 21.80
C LYS A 197 23.01 -2.52 22.45
N GLN A 198 23.83 -1.46 22.43
CA GLN A 198 23.44 -0.15 22.96
C GLN A 198 22.24 0.40 22.21
N TYR A 199 22.25 0.31 20.87
CA TYR A 199 21.14 0.74 20.04
C TYR A 199 19.84 -0.05 20.31
N GLN A 200 19.91 -1.36 20.50
CA GLN A 200 18.76 -2.18 20.86
C GLN A 200 18.19 -1.80 22.22
N LEU A 201 19.05 -1.55 23.22
CA LEU A 201 18.63 -1.07 24.55
C LEU A 201 17.96 0.30 24.46
N LEU A 202 18.47 1.21 23.64
CA LEU A 202 17.83 2.51 23.37
C LEU A 202 16.41 2.34 22.82
N LEU A 203 16.22 1.47 21.83
CA LEU A 203 14.90 1.19 21.26
C LEU A 203 13.93 0.60 22.29
N ILE A 204 14.43 -0.30 23.16
CA ILE A 204 13.64 -0.88 24.26
C ILE A 204 13.28 0.22 25.27
N LYS A 205 14.24 1.04 25.70
CA LYS A 205 14.02 2.17 26.65
C LYS A 205 12.94 3.11 26.13
N LYS A 206 13.01 3.48 24.84
CA LYS A 206 12.00 4.34 24.21
C LYS A 206 10.62 3.69 24.13
N ALA A 207 10.54 2.41 23.79
CA ALA A 207 9.28 1.69 23.74
C ALA A 207 8.63 1.56 25.12
N VAL A 208 9.40 1.37 26.17
CA VAL A 208 8.91 1.31 27.56
C VAL A 208 8.51 2.70 28.06
N GLY A 209 9.27 3.74 27.73
CA GLY A 209 8.99 5.13 28.14
C GLY A 209 7.71 5.70 27.52
N SER A 210 7.31 5.21 26.33
CA SER A 210 6.10 5.61 25.61
C SER A 210 4.82 4.92 26.11
N GLN A 211 4.92 3.96 27.05
CA GLN A 211 3.80 3.09 27.50
C GLN A 211 2.70 3.78 28.34
N ARG A 212 2.73 5.08 28.50
CA ARG A 212 1.75 5.77 29.38
C ARG A 212 0.31 5.77 28.88
N PHE A 213 0.01 5.33 27.64
CA PHE A 213 -1.34 5.38 27.08
C PHE A 213 -1.69 4.12 26.25
N THR A 214 -2.71 3.38 26.71
CA THR A 214 -3.53 2.33 26.10
C THR A 214 -2.91 0.93 25.84
N SER A 215 -3.53 -0.10 26.45
CA SER A 215 -3.07 -1.50 26.47
C SER A 215 -3.12 -2.24 25.10
N MET A 216 -4.03 -1.89 24.21
CA MET A 216 -4.13 -2.56 22.88
C MET A 216 -3.07 -2.07 21.89
N ALA A 217 -2.76 -0.77 21.88
CA ALA A 217 -1.69 -0.22 21.04
C ALA A 217 -0.31 -0.77 21.42
N ASN A 218 -0.10 -1.12 22.70
CA ASN A 218 1.13 -1.68 23.21
C ASN A 218 1.48 -3.05 22.61
N SER A 219 0.51 -3.92 22.40
CA SER A 219 0.75 -5.26 21.82
C SER A 219 1.32 -5.18 20.39
N PHE A 220 0.83 -4.26 19.57
CA PHE A 220 1.34 -4.04 18.21
C PHE A 220 2.74 -3.41 18.19
N ASN A 221 3.04 -2.48 19.11
CA ASN A 221 4.35 -1.87 19.22
C ASN A 221 5.41 -2.89 19.66
N HIS A 222 5.10 -3.77 20.62
CA HIS A 222 6.00 -4.85 21.01
C HIS A 222 6.32 -5.81 19.87
N SER A 223 5.34 -6.13 19.03
CA SER A 223 5.56 -6.98 17.86
C SER A 223 6.49 -6.32 16.83
N LYS A 224 6.31 -5.02 16.55
CA LYS A 224 7.19 -4.26 15.63
C LYS A 224 8.62 -4.20 16.18
N LEU A 225 8.80 -3.85 17.45
CA LEU A 225 10.10 -3.79 18.10
C LEU A 225 10.84 -5.14 18.09
N LYS A 226 10.13 -6.24 18.46
CA LYS A 226 10.69 -7.60 18.40
C LYS A 226 11.18 -7.95 16.99
N LYS A 227 10.44 -7.56 15.96
CA LYS A 227 10.84 -7.78 14.56
C LYS A 227 12.12 -7.01 14.22
N ARG A 228 12.25 -5.73 14.62
CA ARG A 228 13.46 -4.90 14.40
C ARG A 228 14.67 -5.55 15.05
N ILE A 229 14.59 -5.87 16.35
CA ILE A 229 15.68 -6.52 17.09
C ILE A 229 16.09 -7.85 16.44
N THR A 230 15.12 -8.68 16.06
CA THR A 230 15.39 -9.97 15.40
C THR A 230 16.09 -9.77 14.05
N MET A 231 15.72 -8.73 13.29
CA MET A 231 16.34 -8.46 11.98
C MET A 231 17.78 -7.95 12.11
N MET A 232 18.09 -7.13 13.11
CA MET A 232 19.47 -6.68 13.40
C MET A 232 20.41 -7.83 13.75
N LEU A 233 19.89 -8.88 14.43
CA LEU A 233 20.68 -10.06 14.82
C LEU A 233 20.82 -11.07 13.69
N LYS A 234 20.10 -10.92 12.59
CA LYS A 234 20.06 -11.89 11.52
C LYS A 234 21.29 -11.79 10.61
N ARG A 235 21.89 -12.93 10.30
CA ARG A 235 22.95 -13.01 9.29
C ARG A 235 22.41 -12.62 7.91
N LYS A 236 23.24 -11.99 7.09
CA LYS A 236 22.90 -11.64 5.70
C LYS A 236 22.43 -12.88 4.93
N SER A 237 21.27 -12.76 4.30
CA SER A 237 20.65 -13.85 3.54
C SER A 237 21.43 -14.14 2.25
N ASN A 238 21.38 -15.39 1.79
CA ASN A 238 22.01 -15.79 0.52
C ASN A 238 21.35 -15.03 -0.67
N PRO A 239 22.13 -14.44 -1.60
CA PRO A 239 21.62 -13.73 -2.79
C PRO A 239 20.62 -14.55 -3.62
N TRP A 240 20.79 -15.86 -3.71
CA TRP A 240 19.90 -16.77 -4.44
C TRP A 240 18.47 -16.82 -3.88
N ALA A 241 18.29 -16.45 -2.61
CA ALA A 241 16.94 -16.36 -2.02
C ALA A 241 16.04 -15.32 -2.70
N ARG A 242 16.60 -14.42 -3.54
CA ARG A 242 15.81 -13.49 -4.37
C ARG A 242 15.00 -14.22 -5.45
N LEU A 243 15.47 -15.39 -5.90
CA LEU A 243 14.76 -16.16 -6.94
C LEU A 243 13.37 -16.62 -6.52
N LYS A 244 13.08 -16.68 -5.21
CA LYS A 244 11.72 -17.00 -4.74
C LYS A 244 10.66 -15.98 -5.20
N TYR A 245 11.05 -14.74 -5.44
CA TYR A 245 10.13 -13.72 -5.98
C TYR A 245 9.77 -13.98 -7.45
N LEU A 246 10.55 -14.80 -8.16
CA LEU A 246 10.24 -15.19 -9.52
C LEU A 246 8.93 -15.98 -9.62
N TYR A 247 8.53 -16.69 -8.57
CA TYR A 247 7.23 -17.39 -8.53
C TYR A 247 6.01 -16.45 -8.57
N VAL A 248 6.20 -15.19 -8.16
CA VAL A 248 5.12 -14.20 -8.18
C VAL A 248 4.79 -13.80 -9.62
N LEU A 249 5.78 -13.75 -10.53
CA LEU A 249 5.59 -13.34 -11.93
C LEU A 249 4.61 -14.23 -12.69
N PRO A 250 4.75 -15.59 -12.74
CA PRO A 250 3.80 -16.43 -13.44
C PRO A 250 2.40 -16.38 -12.78
N LEU A 251 2.31 -16.27 -11.45
CA LEU A 251 1.03 -16.14 -10.77
C LEU A 251 0.32 -14.83 -11.16
N THR A 252 1.06 -13.72 -11.21
CA THR A 252 0.53 -12.43 -11.65
C THR A 252 0.15 -12.47 -13.13
N ALA A 253 0.96 -13.09 -13.99
CA ALA A 253 0.66 -13.24 -15.41
C ALA A 253 -0.63 -14.06 -15.63
N VAL A 254 -0.79 -15.16 -14.91
CA VAL A 254 -2.03 -15.97 -14.96
C VAL A 254 -3.23 -15.15 -14.50
N ALA A 255 -3.11 -14.40 -13.41
CA ALA A 255 -4.18 -13.54 -12.92
C ALA A 255 -4.55 -12.46 -13.95
N VAL A 256 -3.55 -11.77 -14.53
CA VAL A 256 -3.79 -10.76 -15.58
C VAL A 256 -4.48 -11.37 -16.78
N VAL A 257 -4.02 -12.52 -17.28
CA VAL A 257 -4.64 -13.21 -18.43
C VAL A 257 -6.07 -13.64 -18.11
N ALA A 258 -6.32 -14.17 -16.90
CA ALA A 258 -7.65 -14.61 -16.47
C ALA A 258 -8.65 -13.45 -16.39
N PHE A 259 -8.23 -12.30 -15.86
CA PHE A 259 -9.13 -11.14 -15.70
C PHE A 259 -9.18 -10.23 -16.92
N ALA A 260 -8.17 -10.23 -17.79
CA ALA A 260 -8.14 -9.40 -18.99
C ALA A 260 -8.88 -10.00 -20.19
N ARG A 261 -9.21 -11.30 -20.17
CA ARG A 261 -10.02 -11.94 -21.23
C ARG A 261 -11.51 -11.83 -20.91
N PRO A 262 -12.30 -11.09 -21.72
CA PRO A 262 -13.74 -10.93 -21.50
C PRO A 262 -14.51 -12.24 -21.57
N GLU A 263 -14.00 -13.24 -22.30
CA GLU A 263 -14.61 -14.57 -22.42
C GLU A 263 -14.57 -15.35 -21.11
N ILE A 264 -13.41 -15.36 -20.41
CA ILE A 264 -13.28 -16.07 -19.13
C ILE A 264 -14.18 -15.41 -18.07
N SER A 265 -14.30 -14.08 -18.10
CA SER A 265 -15.21 -13.34 -17.21
C SER A 265 -16.67 -13.68 -17.50
N ARG A 266 -17.06 -13.88 -18.77
CA ARG A 266 -18.41 -14.29 -19.17
C ARG A 266 -18.73 -15.72 -18.76
N GLU A 267 -17.79 -16.65 -18.94
CA GLU A 267 -17.97 -18.05 -18.53
C GLU A 267 -18.06 -18.18 -17.00
N LEU A 268 -17.22 -17.46 -16.24
CA LEU A 268 -17.32 -17.40 -14.78
C LEU A 268 -18.65 -16.78 -14.33
N GLY A 269 -19.15 -15.77 -15.04
CA GLY A 269 -20.46 -15.17 -14.79
C GLY A 269 -21.60 -16.16 -15.03
N LYS A 270 -21.53 -16.98 -16.09
CA LYS A 270 -22.51 -18.04 -16.36
C LYS A 270 -22.50 -19.14 -15.29
N ILE A 271 -21.33 -19.57 -14.84
CA ILE A 271 -21.21 -20.57 -13.77
C ILE A 271 -21.78 -20.05 -12.46
N SER A 272 -21.52 -18.76 -12.15
CA SER A 272 -22.05 -18.11 -10.95
C SER A 272 -23.59 -17.97 -11.02
N SER A 273 -24.14 -17.59 -12.16
CA SER A 273 -25.60 -17.46 -12.35
C SER A 273 -26.30 -18.81 -12.38
N ALA A 274 -25.72 -19.86 -12.99
CA ALA A 274 -26.24 -21.21 -12.98
C ALA A 274 -26.35 -21.80 -11.58
N LYS A 275 -25.33 -21.56 -10.75
CA LYS A 275 -25.30 -22.04 -9.37
C LYS A 275 -26.34 -21.34 -8.46
N ILE A 276 -26.70 -20.11 -8.78
CA ILE A 276 -27.74 -19.36 -8.05
C ILE A 276 -29.14 -19.85 -8.45
N SER A 277 -29.36 -20.20 -9.72
CA SER A 277 -30.66 -20.73 -10.20
C SER A 277 -30.96 -22.16 -9.69
N GLU A 278 -29.94 -22.93 -9.34
CA GLU A 278 -30.11 -24.24 -8.69
C GLU A 278 -30.46 -24.16 -7.20
N ILE A 279 -30.10 -23.06 -6.54
CA ILE A 279 -30.32 -22.88 -5.10
C ILE A 279 -31.69 -22.25 -4.79
N VAL A 280 -32.31 -21.57 -5.75
CA VAL A 280 -33.64 -20.95 -5.62
C VAL A 280 -34.62 -21.59 -6.57
N PRO A 281 -35.30 -22.67 -6.20
CA PRO A 281 -36.40 -23.17 -7.01
C PRO A 281 -37.55 -22.16 -6.94
N VAL A 282 -37.79 -21.51 -8.08
CA VAL A 282 -39.01 -20.67 -8.25
C VAL A 282 -40.22 -21.59 -8.17
N LYS A 283 -41.00 -21.44 -7.09
CA LYS A 283 -42.34 -21.99 -6.96
C LYS A 283 -43.35 -21.04 -7.59
#